data_ebb990090cbacd77502ae108a1601e6f
#
_entry.id   ebb990090cbacd77502ae108a1601e6f
#
_cell.length_a   1.000
_cell.length_b   1.000
_cell.length_c   1.000
_cell.angle_alpha   90.00
_cell.angle_beta   90.00
_cell.angle_gamma   90.00
#
_symmetry.space_group_name_H-M   'P 1'
#
loop_
_entity.id
_entity.type
_entity.pdbx_description
1 polymer ?
#
loop_
_entity_poly.entity_id
_entity_poly.type
_entity_poly.pdbx_seq_one_letter_code
_entity_poly.pdbx_strand_id
1 'polypeptide(L)'
;AAQKELLADSNGHNAKKVVRRKFKKQEREDWGEYNVEWMLYCIWNKVNYCTEFRDLLMAIPQGAILIEDTSFQHEVKPFDSPAFWGARNLHKKTFKDLAAKYVDTLKLKRGSKKHLNNLLWDYCNVGIYTGNNVMGKILTYLKQCLHDNIEPDINYALLKSKNIHLLG
;
A
#
# COMPACT_ATOMS: atom_id res chain seq x y z
N ALA A 1 7.03 -7.08 24.31
CA ALA A 1 7.81 -8.14 23.61
C ALA A 1 7.62 -8.04 22.08
N ALA A 2 6.38 -8.04 21.55
CA ALA A 2 6.10 -8.00 20.11
C ALA A 2 6.72 -6.81 19.37
N GLN A 3 6.54 -5.60 19.89
CA GLN A 3 7.06 -4.39 19.26
C GLN A 3 8.60 -4.40 19.16
N LYS A 4 9.31 -4.86 20.21
CA LYS A 4 10.78 -4.97 20.18
C LYS A 4 11.25 -5.96 19.12
N GLU A 5 10.57 -7.09 18.96
CA GLU A 5 10.88 -8.07 17.91
C GLU A 5 10.68 -7.48 16.51
N LEU A 6 9.60 -6.69 16.31
CA LEU A 6 9.30 -6.07 15.03
C LEU A 6 10.27 -4.95 14.67
N LEU A 7 10.69 -4.14 15.65
CA LEU A 7 11.66 -3.06 15.44
C LEU A 7 13.09 -3.58 15.18
N ALA A 8 13.41 -4.80 15.63
CA ALA A 8 14.71 -5.41 15.34
C ALA A 8 14.85 -5.86 13.88
N ASP A 9 13.73 -5.98 13.14
CA ASP A 9 13.75 -6.34 11.72
C ASP A 9 13.60 -5.08 10.87
N SER A 10 14.65 -4.71 10.16
CA SER A 10 14.67 -3.55 9.25
C SER A 10 13.79 -3.75 7.99
N ASN A 11 13.27 -4.96 7.77
CA ASN A 11 12.48 -5.29 6.59
C ASN A 11 10.98 -5.39 6.93
N GLY A 12 10.20 -4.38 6.50
CA GLY A 12 8.77 -4.33 6.75
C GLY A 12 7.97 -5.55 6.23
N HIS A 13 8.45 -6.23 5.17
CA HIS A 13 7.83 -7.46 4.69
C HIS A 13 7.99 -8.62 5.68
N ASN A 14 9.16 -8.74 6.30
CA ASN A 14 9.40 -9.73 7.33
C ASN A 14 8.60 -9.40 8.59
N ALA A 15 8.58 -8.14 9.03
CA ALA A 15 7.74 -7.68 10.13
C ALA A 15 6.27 -8.08 9.93
N LYS A 16 5.71 -7.87 8.74
CA LYS A 16 4.35 -8.30 8.39
C LYS A 16 4.14 -9.81 8.49
N LYS A 17 5.11 -10.63 8.09
CA LYS A 17 5.06 -12.10 8.25
C LYS A 17 5.07 -12.51 9.72
N VAL A 18 5.92 -11.88 10.53
CA VAL A 18 6.01 -12.13 11.97
C VAL A 18 4.68 -11.82 12.66
N VAL A 19 4.09 -10.65 12.39
CA VAL A 19 2.77 -10.27 12.93
C VAL A 19 1.71 -11.31 12.59
N ARG A 20 1.59 -11.66 11.31
CA ARG A 20 0.57 -12.63 10.86
C ARG A 20 0.73 -14.00 11.51
N ARG A 21 1.97 -14.46 11.74
CA ARG A 21 2.24 -15.78 12.31
C ARG A 21 2.14 -15.83 13.82
N LYS A 22 2.74 -14.84 14.51
CA LYS A 22 2.91 -14.89 15.98
C LYS A 22 1.85 -14.08 16.73
N PHE A 23 1.39 -12.96 16.15
CA PHE A 23 0.63 -11.94 16.87
C PHE A 23 -0.80 -11.73 16.35
N LYS A 24 -1.28 -12.59 15.44
CA LYS A 24 -2.63 -12.49 14.85
C LYS A 24 -3.76 -12.37 15.87
N LYS A 25 -3.61 -13.02 17.05
CA LYS A 25 -4.61 -12.98 18.13
C LYS A 25 -4.53 -11.72 19.01
N GLN A 26 -3.54 -10.86 18.79
CA GLN A 26 -3.33 -9.63 19.55
C GLN A 26 -3.85 -8.38 18.82
N GLU A 27 -4.62 -8.57 17.76
CA GLU A 27 -5.31 -7.48 17.07
C GLU A 27 -6.34 -6.86 18.01
N ARG A 28 -6.36 -5.55 18.10
CA ARG A 28 -7.33 -4.81 18.94
C ARG A 28 -8.73 -4.94 18.32
N GLU A 29 -9.74 -5.16 19.15
CA GLU A 29 -11.14 -5.28 18.70
C GLU A 29 -11.66 -3.97 18.09
N ASP A 30 -11.21 -2.82 18.62
CA ASP A 30 -11.59 -1.48 18.15
C ASP A 30 -10.74 -0.97 16.97
N TRP A 31 -9.87 -1.81 16.37
CA TRP A 31 -8.99 -1.41 15.27
C TRP A 31 -9.75 -0.77 14.10
N GLY A 32 -10.92 -1.28 13.77
CA GLY A 32 -11.77 -0.77 12.70
C GLY A 32 -12.24 0.68 12.88
N GLU A 33 -12.26 1.19 14.12
CA GLU A 33 -12.78 2.53 14.43
C GLU A 33 -11.77 3.65 14.11
N TYR A 34 -10.47 3.34 14.08
CA TYR A 34 -9.41 4.34 13.92
C TYR A 34 -8.29 3.96 12.96
N ASN A 35 -8.39 2.82 12.29
CA ASN A 35 -7.32 2.29 11.43
C ASN A 35 -6.93 3.24 10.29
N VAL A 36 -7.90 3.96 9.71
CA VAL A 36 -7.65 4.93 8.62
C VAL A 36 -6.90 6.12 9.17
N GLU A 37 -7.35 6.68 10.29
CA GLU A 37 -6.72 7.81 10.95
C GLU A 37 -5.31 7.49 11.43
N TRP A 38 -5.14 6.30 12.00
CA TRP A 38 -3.84 5.80 12.39
C TRP A 38 -2.88 5.66 11.20
N MET A 39 -3.38 5.14 10.08
CA MET A 39 -2.57 5.00 8.88
C MET A 39 -2.19 6.36 8.30
N LEU A 40 -3.13 7.32 8.27
CA LEU A 40 -2.85 8.70 7.85
C LEU A 40 -1.73 9.31 8.71
N TYR A 41 -1.83 9.19 10.05
CA TYR A 41 -0.81 9.63 10.97
C TYR A 41 0.56 8.97 10.72
N CYS A 42 0.59 7.65 10.54
CA CYS A 42 1.84 6.93 10.28
C CYS A 42 2.51 7.36 8.97
N ILE A 43 1.72 7.51 7.90
CA ILE A 43 2.25 7.94 6.59
C ILE A 43 2.70 9.39 6.66
N TRP A 44 1.98 10.28 7.35
CA TRP A 44 2.41 11.66 7.56
C TRP A 44 3.74 11.76 8.32
N ASN A 45 3.93 10.96 9.37
CA ASN A 45 5.23 10.88 10.04
C ASN A 45 6.32 10.38 9.07
N LYS A 46 6.02 9.40 8.22
CA LYS A 46 6.97 8.97 7.20
C LYS A 46 7.33 10.09 6.22
N VAL A 47 6.37 10.90 5.81
CA VAL A 47 6.60 12.09 4.97
C VAL A 47 7.55 13.08 5.66
N ASN A 48 7.38 13.29 6.97
CA ASN A 48 8.18 14.25 7.73
C ASN A 48 9.61 13.77 8.01
N TYR A 49 9.80 12.48 8.24
CA TYR A 49 11.08 11.92 8.69
C TYR A 49 11.85 11.13 7.63
N CYS A 50 11.27 10.91 6.43
CA CYS A 50 11.92 10.22 5.32
C CYS A 50 11.90 11.11 4.07
N THR A 51 13.00 11.84 3.86
CA THR A 51 13.15 12.79 2.74
C THR A 51 12.94 12.10 1.40
N GLU A 52 13.52 10.91 1.19
CA GLU A 52 13.34 10.14 -0.04
C GLU A 52 11.85 9.85 -0.34
N PHE A 53 11.10 9.47 0.68
CA PHE A 53 9.66 9.21 0.52
C PHE A 53 8.87 10.47 0.19
N ARG A 54 9.22 11.60 0.85
CA ARG A 54 8.64 12.91 0.56
C ARG A 54 8.91 13.33 -0.89
N ASP A 55 10.17 13.22 -1.32
CA ASP A 55 10.59 13.63 -2.66
C ASP A 55 9.91 12.80 -3.75
N LEU A 56 9.81 11.48 -3.54
CA LEU A 56 9.05 10.60 -4.43
C LEU A 56 7.57 11.02 -4.53
N LEU A 57 6.94 11.38 -3.41
CA LEU A 57 5.55 11.80 -3.38
C LEU A 57 5.37 13.16 -4.07
N MET A 58 6.29 14.09 -3.87
CA MET A 58 6.31 15.40 -4.52
C MET A 58 6.58 15.34 -6.02
N ALA A 59 7.36 14.35 -6.48
CA ALA A 59 7.63 14.14 -7.90
C ALA A 59 6.38 13.68 -8.70
N ILE A 60 5.34 13.20 -8.02
CA ILE A 60 4.09 12.80 -8.67
C ILE A 60 3.28 14.05 -9.05
N PRO A 61 2.78 14.16 -10.30
CA PRO A 61 1.99 15.33 -10.72
C PRO A 61 0.83 15.61 -9.78
N GLN A 62 0.54 16.89 -9.51
CA GLN A 62 -0.48 17.32 -8.56
C GLN A 62 -1.85 16.69 -8.83
N GLY A 63 -2.31 16.67 -10.08
CA GLY A 63 -3.62 16.10 -10.47
C GLY A 63 -3.67 14.56 -10.51
N ALA A 64 -2.55 13.86 -10.30
CA ALA A 64 -2.54 12.40 -10.34
C ALA A 64 -3.21 11.79 -9.11
N ILE A 65 -4.04 10.77 -9.34
CA ILE A 65 -4.66 9.95 -8.29
C ILE A 65 -3.83 8.68 -8.11
N LEU A 66 -3.46 8.39 -6.87
CA LEU A 66 -2.71 7.19 -6.54
C LEU A 66 -3.63 6.01 -6.28
N ILE A 67 -3.22 4.84 -6.75
CA ILE A 67 -3.96 3.59 -6.54
C ILE A 67 -3.03 2.58 -5.88
N GLU A 68 -3.43 2.08 -4.72
CA GLU A 68 -2.80 0.89 -4.12
C GLU A 68 -3.33 -0.34 -4.86
N ASP A 69 -2.53 -0.85 -5.79
CA ASP A 69 -2.91 -2.00 -6.62
C ASP A 69 -2.80 -3.32 -5.85
N THR A 70 -3.93 -3.86 -5.47
CA THR A 70 -4.07 -5.12 -4.75
C THR A 70 -4.64 -6.25 -5.60
N SER A 71 -4.57 -6.16 -6.93
CA SER A 71 -5.18 -7.11 -7.88
C SER A 71 -4.78 -8.57 -7.66
N PHE A 72 -3.57 -8.82 -7.13
CA PHE A 72 -3.06 -10.17 -6.88
C PHE A 72 -3.08 -10.59 -5.41
N GLN A 73 -3.63 -9.76 -4.53
CA GLN A 73 -3.74 -10.11 -3.11
C GLN A 73 -5.02 -10.91 -2.84
N HIS A 74 -4.91 -11.89 -1.95
CA HIS A 74 -6.08 -12.63 -1.48
C HIS A 74 -6.81 -11.83 -0.40
N GLU A 75 -8.12 -11.90 -0.40
CA GLU A 75 -8.96 -11.30 0.61
C GLU A 75 -8.85 -12.09 1.92
N VAL A 76 -8.60 -11.41 3.03
CA VAL A 76 -8.36 -12.07 4.33
C VAL A 76 -9.44 -11.70 5.33
N LYS A 77 -9.74 -10.41 5.50
CA LYS A 77 -10.72 -9.87 6.45
C LYS A 77 -11.31 -8.55 5.94
N PRO A 78 -12.50 -8.12 6.42
CA PRO A 78 -13.12 -6.87 5.98
C PRO A 78 -12.21 -5.64 6.06
N PHE A 79 -11.52 -5.45 7.20
CA PHE A 79 -10.62 -4.29 7.40
C PHE A 79 -9.20 -4.49 6.88
N ASP A 80 -8.79 -5.73 6.66
CA ASP A 80 -7.53 -6.10 6.01
C ASP A 80 -7.75 -6.48 4.55
N SER A 81 -8.97 -6.32 4.05
CA SER A 81 -9.32 -6.64 2.69
C SER A 81 -8.46 -5.86 1.70
N PRO A 82 -7.87 -6.52 0.71
CA PRO A 82 -7.21 -5.82 -0.39
C PRO A 82 -8.12 -4.80 -1.09
N ALA A 83 -9.43 -5.01 -1.09
CA ALA A 83 -10.40 -4.08 -1.65
C ALA A 83 -10.69 -2.88 -0.74
N PHE A 84 -10.41 -2.96 0.57
CA PHE A 84 -10.53 -1.83 1.48
C PHE A 84 -9.31 -0.89 1.36
N TRP A 85 -8.11 -1.41 1.61
CA TRP A 85 -6.88 -0.61 1.57
C TRP A 85 -6.47 -0.21 0.15
N GLY A 86 -6.71 -1.10 -0.83
CA GLY A 86 -6.37 -0.88 -2.22
C GLY A 86 -7.57 -0.93 -3.16
N ALA A 87 -7.25 -1.09 -4.43
CA ALA A 87 -8.21 -1.36 -5.48
C ALA A 87 -7.71 -2.48 -6.39
N ARG A 88 -8.64 -3.21 -7.00
CA ARG A 88 -8.37 -4.39 -7.80
C ARG A 88 -8.80 -4.16 -9.24
N ASN A 89 -7.92 -4.47 -10.16
CA ASN A 89 -8.27 -4.61 -11.56
C ASN A 89 -8.52 -6.10 -11.85
N LEU A 90 -9.79 -6.46 -12.04
CA LEU A 90 -10.22 -7.86 -12.21
C LEU A 90 -9.64 -8.50 -13.48
N HIS A 91 -9.32 -7.70 -14.49
CA HIS A 91 -8.78 -8.20 -15.76
C HIS A 91 -7.25 -8.31 -15.76
N LYS A 92 -6.57 -7.75 -14.78
CA LYS A 92 -5.10 -7.69 -14.74
C LYS A 92 -4.46 -9.07 -14.79
N LYS A 93 -4.99 -10.04 -14.07
CA LYS A 93 -4.52 -11.44 -14.10
C LYS A 93 -4.67 -12.05 -15.49
N THR A 94 -5.83 -11.89 -16.11
CA THR A 94 -6.12 -12.40 -17.44
C THR A 94 -5.17 -11.81 -18.48
N PHE A 95 -4.96 -10.49 -18.45
CA PHE A 95 -4.00 -9.83 -19.35
C PHE A 95 -2.58 -10.32 -19.13
N LYS A 96 -2.16 -10.50 -17.88
CA LYS A 96 -0.85 -11.05 -17.56
C LYS A 96 -0.65 -12.46 -18.11
N ASP A 97 -1.63 -13.32 -17.93
CA ASP A 97 -1.57 -14.70 -18.40
C ASP A 97 -1.55 -14.77 -19.94
N LEU A 98 -2.30 -13.91 -20.61
CA LEU A 98 -2.29 -13.78 -22.08
C LEU A 98 -0.94 -13.24 -22.59
N ALA A 99 -0.39 -12.21 -21.94
CA ALA A 99 0.91 -11.65 -22.28
C ALA A 99 2.02 -12.72 -22.11
N ALA A 100 2.02 -13.47 -21.03
CA ALA A 100 2.98 -14.53 -20.80
C ALA A 100 2.88 -15.63 -21.87
N LYS A 101 1.69 -16.09 -22.21
CA LYS A 101 1.46 -17.05 -23.30
C LYS A 101 1.97 -16.52 -24.63
N TYR A 102 1.67 -15.26 -24.96
CA TYR A 102 2.16 -14.63 -26.19
C TYR A 102 3.69 -14.61 -26.25
N VAL A 103 4.34 -14.14 -25.18
CA VAL A 103 5.83 -14.07 -25.11
C VAL A 103 6.46 -15.47 -25.26
N ASP A 104 5.82 -16.50 -24.73
CA ASP A 104 6.30 -17.88 -24.88
C ASP A 104 6.27 -18.38 -26.32
N THR A 105 5.32 -17.92 -27.15
CA THR A 105 5.28 -18.25 -28.58
C THR A 105 6.43 -17.67 -29.38
N LEU A 106 7.05 -16.58 -28.91
CA LEU A 106 8.08 -15.82 -29.65
C LEU A 106 9.46 -16.49 -29.66
N LYS A 107 9.64 -17.64 -29.01
CA LYS A 107 10.93 -18.40 -28.96
C LYS A 107 12.16 -17.54 -28.58
N LEU A 108 11.97 -16.50 -27.79
CA LEU A 108 13.02 -15.55 -27.40
C LEU A 108 13.97 -16.15 -26.34
N LYS A 109 15.20 -15.63 -26.28
CA LYS A 109 16.12 -15.91 -25.17
C LYS A 109 15.54 -15.43 -23.83
N ARG A 110 15.90 -16.10 -22.72
CA ARG A 110 15.35 -15.84 -21.37
C ARG A 110 15.40 -14.35 -20.96
N GLY A 111 16.49 -13.63 -21.24
CA GLY A 111 16.63 -12.21 -20.92
C GLY A 111 15.62 -11.33 -21.68
N SER A 112 15.49 -11.58 -23.00
CA SER A 112 14.53 -10.87 -23.85
C SER A 112 13.08 -11.16 -23.48
N LYS A 113 12.75 -12.41 -23.09
CA LYS A 113 11.44 -12.77 -22.55
C LYS A 113 11.11 -11.99 -21.31
N LYS A 114 12.06 -11.89 -20.36
CA LYS A 114 11.87 -11.13 -19.11
C LYS A 114 11.63 -9.65 -19.40
N HIS A 115 12.43 -9.05 -20.29
CA HIS A 115 12.29 -7.66 -20.68
C HIS A 115 10.91 -7.38 -21.31
N LEU A 116 10.50 -8.19 -22.28
CA LEU A 116 9.20 -8.03 -22.93
C LEU A 116 8.02 -8.25 -21.98
N ASN A 117 8.12 -9.23 -21.06
CA ASN A 117 7.11 -9.42 -20.03
C ASN A 117 6.98 -8.20 -19.11
N ASN A 118 8.09 -7.54 -18.74
CA ASN A 118 8.05 -6.33 -17.93
C ASN A 118 7.39 -5.17 -18.69
N LEU A 119 7.70 -4.98 -19.96
CA LEU A 119 7.06 -3.98 -20.81
C LEU A 119 5.54 -4.22 -20.92
N LEU A 120 5.13 -5.45 -21.21
CA LEU A 120 3.71 -5.81 -21.31
C LEU A 120 2.99 -5.70 -19.97
N TRP A 121 3.71 -5.84 -18.85
CA TRP A 121 3.15 -5.64 -17.52
C TRP A 121 2.66 -4.21 -17.31
N ASP A 122 3.35 -3.21 -17.82
CA ASP A 122 2.95 -1.80 -17.69
C ASP A 122 1.60 -1.56 -18.38
N TYR A 123 1.33 -2.24 -19.48
CA TYR A 123 0.02 -2.18 -20.15
C TYR A 123 -1.10 -2.85 -19.34
N CYS A 124 -0.78 -3.78 -18.45
CA CYS A 124 -1.76 -4.39 -17.54
C CYS A 124 -2.22 -3.44 -16.42
N ASN A 125 -1.57 -2.28 -16.26
CA ASN A 125 -1.98 -1.25 -15.30
C ASN A 125 -3.10 -0.35 -15.82
N VAL A 126 -3.52 -0.54 -17.07
CA VAL A 126 -4.66 0.17 -17.67
C VAL A 126 -5.94 -0.59 -17.39
N GLY A 127 -7.03 0.12 -17.10
CA GLY A 127 -8.34 -0.48 -16.92
C GLY A 127 -9.11 0.06 -15.72
N ILE A 128 -10.19 -0.63 -15.38
CA ILE A 128 -11.08 -0.26 -14.28
C ILE A 128 -10.61 -0.91 -12.99
N TYR A 129 -10.37 -0.11 -11.98
CA TYR A 129 -10.07 -0.53 -10.63
C TYR A 129 -11.30 -0.40 -9.74
N THR A 130 -11.61 -1.44 -8.97
CA THR A 130 -12.71 -1.48 -8.01
C THR A 130 -12.20 -1.72 -6.60
N GLY A 131 -12.78 -1.04 -5.63
CA GLY A 131 -12.38 -1.09 -4.22
C GLY A 131 -12.35 0.30 -3.59
N ASN A 132 -12.18 0.36 -2.27
CA ASN A 132 -12.21 1.63 -1.54
C ASN A 132 -10.93 2.45 -1.73
N ASN A 133 -9.81 1.82 -2.09
CA ASN A 133 -8.52 2.46 -2.33
C ASN A 133 -8.09 3.40 -1.18
N VAL A 134 -8.29 3.00 0.06
CA VAL A 134 -8.04 3.87 1.22
C VAL A 134 -6.59 4.32 1.28
N MET A 135 -5.64 3.43 1.04
CA MET A 135 -4.21 3.78 1.01
C MET A 135 -3.89 4.77 -0.11
N GLY A 136 -4.41 4.52 -1.32
CA GLY A 136 -4.23 5.45 -2.45
C GLY A 136 -4.84 6.82 -2.18
N LYS A 137 -6.00 6.88 -1.51
CA LYS A 137 -6.64 8.14 -1.08
C LYS A 137 -5.78 8.89 -0.06
N ILE A 138 -5.26 8.19 0.95
CA ILE A 138 -4.33 8.79 1.94
C ILE A 138 -3.11 9.39 1.24
N LEU A 139 -2.47 8.62 0.37
CA LEU A 139 -1.28 9.09 -0.36
C LEU A 139 -1.59 10.26 -1.29
N THR A 140 -2.76 10.23 -1.97
CA THR A 140 -3.21 11.32 -2.84
C THR A 140 -3.47 12.59 -2.03
N TYR A 141 -4.13 12.46 -0.89
CA TYR A 141 -4.40 13.57 0.04
C TYR A 141 -3.10 14.18 0.59
N LEU A 142 -2.18 13.35 1.11
CA LEU A 142 -0.91 13.83 1.63
C LEU A 142 -0.03 14.48 0.55
N LYS A 143 -0.04 13.93 -0.67
CA LYS A 143 0.60 14.57 -1.82
C LYS A 143 0.02 15.97 -2.07
N GLN A 144 -1.31 16.10 -2.03
CA GLN A 144 -1.97 17.40 -2.20
C GLN A 144 -1.57 18.37 -1.09
N CYS A 145 -1.58 17.93 0.17
CA CYS A 145 -1.13 18.73 1.31
C CYS A 145 0.30 19.25 1.12
N LEU A 146 1.20 18.41 0.62
CA LEU A 146 2.59 18.79 0.32
C LEU A 146 2.66 19.85 -0.78
N HIS A 147 1.93 19.68 -1.89
CA HIS A 147 1.91 20.66 -2.99
C HIS A 147 1.32 22.01 -2.56
N ASP A 148 0.32 21.98 -1.70
CA ASP A 148 -0.35 23.19 -1.20
C ASP A 148 0.36 23.80 0.02
N ASN A 149 1.41 23.12 0.52
CA ASN A 149 2.15 23.49 1.72
C ASN A 149 1.25 23.68 2.95
N ILE A 150 0.33 22.74 3.15
CA ILE A 150 -0.58 22.67 4.30
C ILE A 150 -0.38 21.37 5.08
N GLU A 151 -0.71 21.40 6.37
CA GLU A 151 -0.73 20.19 7.19
C GLU A 151 -2.00 19.38 6.93
N PRO A 152 -1.94 18.03 6.96
CA PRO A 152 -3.13 17.20 6.86
C PRO A 152 -3.99 17.35 8.11
N ASP A 153 -5.30 17.28 7.92
CA ASP A 153 -6.27 17.23 9.01
C ASP A 153 -6.28 15.83 9.64
N ILE A 154 -5.55 15.68 10.74
CA ILE A 154 -5.44 14.43 11.51
C ILE A 154 -6.22 14.55 12.81
N ASN A 155 -7.13 13.62 13.05
CA ASN A 155 -7.90 13.59 14.29
C ASN A 155 -7.08 13.07 15.47
N TYR A 156 -6.17 13.92 15.97
CA TYR A 156 -5.34 13.61 17.15
C TYR A 156 -6.15 13.31 18.42
N ALA A 157 -7.35 13.88 18.56
CA ALA A 157 -8.21 13.61 19.71
C ALA A 157 -8.68 12.15 19.71
N LEU A 158 -9.09 11.65 18.54
CA LEU A 158 -9.44 10.24 18.36
C LEU A 158 -8.25 9.33 18.67
N LEU A 159 -7.07 9.63 18.10
CA LEU A 159 -5.88 8.80 18.31
C LEU A 159 -5.45 8.76 19.79
N LYS A 160 -5.52 9.89 20.48
CA LYS A 160 -5.24 9.97 21.93
C LYS A 160 -6.25 9.17 22.75
N SER A 161 -7.55 9.23 22.40
CA SER A 161 -8.60 8.48 23.11
C SER A 161 -8.40 6.97 23.04
N LYS A 162 -7.72 6.46 22.00
CA LYS A 162 -7.44 5.03 21.83
C LYS A 162 -6.27 4.52 22.68
N ASN A 163 -5.61 5.40 23.42
CA ASN A 163 -4.51 5.04 24.33
C ASN A 163 -3.47 4.11 23.67
N ILE A 164 -3.00 4.52 22.50
CA ILE A 164 -2.02 3.75 21.73
C ILE A 164 -0.63 4.01 22.29
N HIS A 165 -0.04 3.01 22.93
CA HIS A 165 1.32 3.08 23.42
C HIS A 165 2.31 2.53 22.38
N LEU A 166 3.06 3.41 21.77
CA LEU A 166 4.26 3.03 21.01
C LEU A 166 5.45 2.95 21.96
N LEU A 167 6.41 2.10 21.62
CA LEU A 167 7.71 2.10 22.31
C LEU A 167 8.37 3.46 22.10
N GLY A 168 8.26 4.32 23.07
CA GLY A 168 9.00 5.56 23.24
C GLY A 168 9.81 5.45 24.50
#